data_af4d8e551ef6876d8aa35a2ae94272d7
#
_entry.id   af4d8e551ef6876d8aa35a2ae94272d7
#
_cell.length_a   1.000
_cell.length_b   1.000
_cell.length_c   1.000
_cell.angle_alpha   90.00
_cell.angle_beta   90.00
_cell.angle_gamma   90.00
#
_symmetry.space_group_name_H-M   'P 1'
#
loop_
_entity.id
_entity.type
_entity.pdbx_description
1 polymer ?
#
loop_
_entity_poly.entity_id
_entity_poly.type
_entity_poly.pdbx_seq_one_letter_code
_entity_poly.pdbx_strand_id
1 'polypeptide(L)'
;METLFKKHRKLISQVSTNIIREAMNTIPWEKQLVAIRGSRGVGKTTLMRQYIKLNYGIQAGEALYCMMDSMYFTSHSLLDLAERFHLMGGKHLFLDEVHKYPSWSKEIKEIIDLYPEMKVTFSGSSLLQILNADADLSRRVRSQDLAGLSFREYLRFYHGIELPVFKLEEILSNPDAICTRVCEACHPQPLFESYLRAGYYPFYDGDVEDYYSRIENVVNFIIDQEMTEFCGVDPANTRKLKAMLMFLCDNVPYEVNIAKLASYLELNKATVLSYLSGMKKAELLHLLYSSNVSVTKMQKPDKIYVHNPNILYALGSRENIGTVRECFFVNQITKGHTVEYGKTSGDFLIDGRITVEVGGKDKSFEQIADIPDSYVFADEMEFPVGKKLPLWLAGFLY
;
A
#
# COMPACT_ATOMS: atom_id res chain seq x y z
N MET A 1 33.00 -6.73 3.30
CA MET A 1 32.56 -5.83 4.41
C MET A 1 32.82 -4.36 4.12
N GLU A 2 34.06 -3.91 3.89
CA GLU A 2 34.38 -2.49 3.68
C GLU A 2 33.57 -1.83 2.56
N THR A 3 33.44 -2.50 1.43
CA THR A 3 32.60 -2.03 0.31
C THR A 3 31.14 -1.83 0.69
N LEU A 4 30.57 -2.71 1.52
CA LEU A 4 29.19 -2.57 1.99
C LEU A 4 29.04 -1.39 2.94
N PHE A 5 29.95 -1.20 3.89
CA PHE A 5 29.95 -0.03 4.76
C PHE A 5 30.14 1.29 3.99
N LYS A 6 30.95 1.30 2.93
CA LYS A 6 31.10 2.47 2.05
C LYS A 6 29.79 2.79 1.33
N LYS A 7 29.11 1.78 0.79
CA LYS A 7 27.77 1.93 0.17
C LYS A 7 26.73 2.40 1.21
N HIS A 8 26.68 1.76 2.38
CA HIS A 8 25.81 2.13 3.49
C HIS A 8 25.95 3.63 3.81
N ARG A 9 27.17 4.09 4.14
CA ARG A 9 27.44 5.49 4.50
C ARG A 9 26.99 6.46 3.41
N LYS A 10 27.27 6.16 2.13
CA LYS A 10 26.86 6.98 1.01
C LYS A 10 25.32 7.09 0.94
N LEU A 11 24.61 5.98 1.04
CA LEU A 11 23.13 5.94 0.93
C LEU A 11 22.46 6.61 2.13
N ILE A 12 22.98 6.39 3.35
CA ILE A 12 22.43 6.99 4.56
C ILE A 12 22.67 8.51 4.59
N SER A 13 23.83 8.98 4.11
CA SER A 13 24.11 10.43 4.05
C SER A 13 23.17 11.18 3.10
N GLN A 14 22.77 10.54 2.01
CA GLN A 14 21.95 11.15 0.96
C GLN A 14 20.45 11.24 1.30
N VAL A 15 19.96 10.41 2.25
CA VAL A 15 18.53 10.44 2.59
C VAL A 15 18.18 11.72 3.34
N SER A 16 17.12 12.42 2.91
CA SER A 16 16.55 13.55 3.64
C SER A 16 15.73 13.07 4.84
N THR A 17 15.82 13.80 5.94
CA THR A 17 15.01 13.59 7.15
C THR A 17 14.07 14.77 7.43
N ASN A 18 13.87 15.66 6.46
CA ASN A 18 12.99 16.82 6.62
C ASN A 18 11.53 16.41 6.79
N ILE A 19 11.12 15.35 6.09
CA ILE A 19 9.75 14.82 6.16
C ILE A 19 9.86 13.31 6.42
N ILE A 20 9.20 12.86 7.48
CA ILE A 20 9.23 11.49 7.95
C ILE A 20 7.80 10.98 8.06
N ARG A 21 7.52 9.79 7.53
CA ARG A 21 6.21 9.18 7.60
C ARG A 21 5.85 8.78 9.03
N GLU A 22 4.54 8.81 9.36
CA GLU A 22 4.02 8.40 10.67
C GLU A 22 4.39 6.95 11.03
N ALA A 23 4.50 6.10 10.03
CA ALA A 23 4.97 4.73 10.18
C ALA A 23 6.32 4.61 10.92
N MET A 24 7.16 5.65 10.91
CA MET A 24 8.41 5.69 11.70
C MET A 24 8.15 5.41 13.18
N ASN A 25 7.05 5.92 13.73
CA ASN A 25 6.69 5.81 15.15
C ASN A 25 5.93 4.52 15.47
N THR A 26 5.33 3.87 14.48
CA THR A 26 4.49 2.67 14.68
C THR A 26 5.21 1.36 14.39
N ILE A 27 6.28 1.39 13.59
CA ILE A 27 7.11 0.21 13.32
C ILE A 27 7.85 -0.20 14.60
N PRO A 28 7.75 -1.49 15.00
CA PRO A 28 8.39 -1.97 16.23
C PRO A 28 9.88 -2.29 16.00
N TRP A 29 10.69 -1.28 15.68
CA TRP A 29 12.12 -1.38 15.34
C TRP A 29 12.97 -2.12 16.38
N GLU A 30 12.50 -2.17 17.63
CA GLU A 30 13.19 -2.82 18.74
C GLU A 30 13.06 -4.34 18.73
N LYS A 31 12.15 -4.88 17.96
CA LYS A 31 11.95 -6.34 17.86
C LYS A 31 13.09 -6.97 17.05
N GLN A 32 13.39 -8.22 17.39
CA GLN A 32 14.47 -8.99 16.75
C GLN A 32 14.27 -9.12 15.24
N LEU A 33 13.03 -9.34 14.78
CA LEU A 33 12.71 -9.53 13.37
C LEU A 33 11.51 -8.68 12.95
N VAL A 34 11.76 -7.73 12.05
CA VAL A 34 10.75 -6.79 11.54
C VAL A 34 10.70 -6.85 10.02
N ALA A 35 9.50 -6.97 9.46
CA ALA A 35 9.25 -6.87 8.02
C ALA A 35 8.46 -5.61 7.68
N ILE A 36 8.98 -4.79 6.78
CA ILE A 36 8.27 -3.65 6.21
C ILE A 36 7.77 -4.06 4.83
N ARG A 37 6.44 -4.22 4.71
CA ARG A 37 5.75 -4.65 3.49
C ARG A 37 5.03 -3.46 2.86
N GLY A 38 4.69 -3.57 1.59
CA GLY A 38 3.89 -2.59 0.85
C GLY A 38 4.27 -2.55 -0.61
N SER A 39 3.44 -1.92 -1.43
CA SER A 39 3.67 -1.83 -2.87
C SER A 39 4.98 -1.10 -3.20
N ARG A 40 5.42 -1.26 -4.45
CA ARG A 40 6.59 -0.55 -4.95
C ARG A 40 6.30 0.96 -4.99
N GLY A 41 7.29 1.77 -4.60
CA GLY A 41 7.18 3.23 -4.65
C GLY A 41 6.60 3.91 -3.41
N VAL A 42 6.08 3.19 -2.40
CA VAL A 42 5.49 3.78 -1.18
C VAL A 42 6.51 4.30 -0.15
N GLY A 43 7.82 4.15 -0.39
CA GLY A 43 8.86 4.74 0.44
C GLY A 43 9.50 3.84 1.50
N LYS A 44 9.36 2.49 1.42
CA LYS A 44 9.98 1.52 2.37
C LYS A 44 11.48 1.74 2.56
N THR A 45 12.22 1.78 1.47
CA THR A 45 13.68 2.02 1.43
C THR A 45 14.06 3.34 2.10
N THR A 46 13.32 4.40 1.80
CA THR A 46 13.55 5.74 2.38
C THR A 46 13.34 5.72 3.89
N LEU A 47 12.25 5.10 4.34
CA LEU A 47 11.90 5.00 5.76
C LEU A 47 12.98 4.25 6.57
N MET A 48 13.48 3.11 6.05
CA MET A 48 14.57 2.38 6.70
C MET A 48 15.85 3.21 6.79
N ARG A 49 16.22 3.90 5.71
CA ARG A 49 17.42 4.76 5.69
C ARG A 49 17.28 5.97 6.63
N GLN A 50 16.08 6.57 6.71
CA GLN A 50 15.77 7.62 7.68
C GLN A 50 15.91 7.12 9.11
N TYR A 51 15.36 5.94 9.42
CA TYR A 51 15.50 5.35 10.75
C TYR A 51 16.98 5.14 11.14
N ILE A 52 17.80 4.60 10.24
CA ILE A 52 19.22 4.42 10.49
C ILE A 52 19.90 5.75 10.75
N LYS A 53 19.65 6.76 9.90
CA LYS A 53 20.27 8.08 10.02
C LYS A 53 19.96 8.75 11.35
N LEU A 54 18.72 8.61 11.83
CA LEU A 54 18.25 9.25 13.06
C LEU A 54 18.69 8.52 14.33
N ASN A 55 18.75 7.20 14.32
CA ASN A 55 18.97 6.41 15.53
C ASN A 55 20.40 5.87 15.67
N TYR A 56 21.11 5.63 14.56
CA TYR A 56 22.48 5.12 14.56
C TYR A 56 23.49 6.15 14.03
N GLY A 57 23.03 7.12 13.22
CA GLY A 57 23.93 8.05 12.54
C GLY A 57 24.63 7.42 11.31
N ILE A 58 25.39 8.24 10.59
CA ILE A 58 26.00 7.84 9.31
C ILE A 58 27.24 6.93 9.51
N GLN A 59 27.94 7.08 10.63
CA GLN A 59 29.24 6.42 10.88
C GLN A 59 29.14 5.21 11.81
N ALA A 60 27.97 4.92 12.37
CA ALA A 60 27.81 3.85 13.35
C ALA A 60 28.13 2.47 12.76
N GLY A 61 29.04 1.74 13.42
CA GLY A 61 29.34 0.34 13.08
C GLY A 61 28.28 -0.65 13.55
N GLU A 62 27.32 -0.21 14.39
CA GLU A 62 26.30 -1.06 14.98
C GLU A 62 25.12 -1.35 14.05
N ALA A 63 24.93 -0.58 12.99
CA ALA A 63 23.88 -0.79 11.98
C ALA A 63 24.47 -0.93 10.58
N LEU A 64 23.94 -1.85 9.78
CA LEU A 64 24.36 -2.04 8.40
C LEU A 64 23.13 -2.16 7.49
N TYR A 65 23.05 -1.28 6.50
CA TYR A 65 22.07 -1.33 5.43
C TYR A 65 22.64 -2.04 4.21
N CYS A 66 21.95 -3.05 3.71
CA CYS A 66 22.32 -3.82 2.52
C CYS A 66 21.16 -3.91 1.55
N MET A 67 21.44 -3.64 0.27
CA MET A 67 20.53 -3.97 -0.84
C MET A 67 20.78 -5.42 -1.24
N MET A 68 19.73 -6.25 -1.23
CA MET A 68 19.87 -7.69 -1.45
C MET A 68 20.06 -8.09 -2.92
N ASP A 69 19.85 -7.15 -3.86
CA ASP A 69 20.22 -7.25 -5.28
C ASP A 69 21.69 -6.92 -5.55
N SER A 70 22.49 -6.60 -4.50
CA SER A 70 23.88 -6.24 -4.68
C SER A 70 24.73 -7.40 -5.21
N MET A 71 25.66 -7.10 -6.14
CA MET A 71 26.64 -8.06 -6.64
C MET A 71 27.48 -8.73 -5.53
N TYR A 72 27.52 -8.16 -4.33
CA TYR A 72 28.18 -8.78 -3.19
C TYR A 72 27.59 -10.18 -2.89
N PHE A 73 26.29 -10.34 -3.00
CA PHE A 73 25.57 -11.58 -2.69
C PHE A 73 25.62 -12.63 -3.80
N THR A 74 26.30 -12.38 -4.91
CA THR A 74 26.59 -13.42 -5.91
C THR A 74 27.72 -14.37 -5.47
N SER A 75 28.57 -13.94 -4.53
CA SER A 75 29.74 -14.71 -4.07
C SER A 75 29.84 -14.83 -2.54
N HIS A 76 28.95 -14.22 -1.80
CA HIS A 76 28.91 -14.24 -0.33
C HIS A 76 27.48 -14.50 0.15
N SER A 77 27.33 -15.34 1.18
CA SER A 77 26.03 -15.56 1.79
C SER A 77 25.65 -14.43 2.74
N LEU A 78 24.36 -14.31 3.03
CA LEU A 78 23.86 -13.39 4.04
C LEU A 78 24.29 -13.86 5.45
N LEU A 79 24.39 -15.16 5.67
CA LEU A 79 24.88 -15.74 6.93
C LEU A 79 26.34 -15.36 7.20
N ASP A 80 27.25 -15.50 6.20
CA ASP A 80 28.64 -15.06 6.32
C ASP A 80 28.77 -13.56 6.61
N LEU A 81 27.87 -12.77 6.01
CA LEU A 81 27.80 -11.34 6.28
C LEU A 81 27.40 -11.08 7.74
N ALA A 82 26.38 -11.76 8.24
CA ALA A 82 25.88 -11.60 9.61
C ALA A 82 26.93 -11.98 10.65
N GLU A 83 27.63 -13.12 10.45
CA GLU A 83 28.73 -13.55 11.32
C GLU A 83 29.83 -12.49 11.41
N ARG A 84 30.33 -12.02 10.26
CA ARG A 84 31.38 -11.00 10.23
C ARG A 84 30.92 -9.68 10.84
N PHE A 85 29.66 -9.32 10.61
CA PHE A 85 29.08 -8.10 11.17
C PHE A 85 28.95 -8.20 12.68
N HIS A 86 28.52 -9.35 13.21
CA HIS A 86 28.45 -9.62 14.64
C HIS A 86 29.82 -9.55 15.32
N LEU A 87 30.84 -10.17 14.73
CA LEU A 87 32.23 -10.14 15.23
C LEU A 87 32.82 -8.71 15.28
N MET A 88 32.31 -7.79 14.44
CA MET A 88 32.68 -6.38 14.44
C MET A 88 31.85 -5.52 15.42
N GLY A 89 30.99 -6.13 16.25
CA GLY A 89 30.10 -5.43 17.18
C GLY A 89 28.78 -4.93 16.55
N GLY A 90 28.42 -5.43 15.38
CA GLY A 90 27.17 -5.10 14.69
C GLY A 90 25.95 -5.63 15.44
N LYS A 91 24.87 -4.83 15.48
CA LYS A 91 23.66 -5.13 16.24
C LYS A 91 22.38 -5.16 15.41
N HIS A 92 22.33 -4.42 14.30
CA HIS A 92 21.09 -4.30 13.50
C HIS A 92 21.39 -4.35 12.00
N LEU A 93 20.90 -5.39 11.34
CA LEU A 93 20.92 -5.54 9.89
C LEU A 93 19.62 -4.98 9.28
N PHE A 94 19.78 -4.15 8.25
CA PHE A 94 18.70 -3.62 7.43
C PHE A 94 18.84 -4.16 6.01
N LEU A 95 17.94 -5.05 5.62
CA LEU A 95 18.00 -5.80 4.37
C LEU A 95 16.89 -5.31 3.44
N ASP A 96 17.28 -4.63 2.38
CA ASP A 96 16.32 -4.04 1.44
C ASP A 96 16.08 -4.96 0.24
N GLU A 97 14.81 -5.14 -0.13
CA GLU A 97 14.36 -6.03 -1.20
C GLU A 97 14.85 -7.48 -1.05
N VAL A 98 14.61 -8.09 0.14
CA VAL A 98 15.12 -9.44 0.47
C VAL A 98 14.73 -10.51 -0.55
N HIS A 99 13.62 -10.35 -1.25
CA HIS A 99 13.16 -11.26 -2.28
C HIS A 99 14.13 -11.39 -3.47
N LYS A 100 15.03 -10.45 -3.65
CA LYS A 100 16.08 -10.54 -4.68
C LYS A 100 17.20 -11.53 -4.32
N TYR A 101 17.20 -12.03 -3.09
CA TYR A 101 18.17 -13.04 -2.64
C TYR A 101 17.45 -14.38 -2.38
N PRO A 102 17.67 -15.43 -3.18
CA PRO A 102 16.85 -16.66 -3.16
C PRO A 102 16.76 -17.36 -1.81
N SER A 103 17.85 -17.38 -1.01
CA SER A 103 17.92 -18.09 0.28
C SER A 103 17.53 -17.23 1.49
N TRP A 104 17.01 -16.01 1.28
CA TRP A 104 16.82 -15.00 2.32
C TRP A 104 16.07 -15.50 3.57
N SER A 105 14.95 -16.23 3.40
CA SER A 105 14.10 -16.65 4.51
C SER A 105 14.80 -17.68 5.40
N LYS A 106 15.54 -18.59 4.78
CA LYS A 106 16.30 -19.64 5.45
C LYS A 106 17.46 -19.04 6.26
N GLU A 107 18.22 -18.15 5.63
CA GLU A 107 19.39 -17.53 6.25
C GLU A 107 18.99 -16.51 7.31
N ILE A 108 17.92 -15.72 7.13
CA ILE A 108 17.41 -14.85 8.20
C ILE A 108 16.99 -15.68 9.42
N LYS A 109 16.30 -16.82 9.22
CA LYS A 109 15.95 -17.72 10.32
C LYS A 109 17.20 -18.18 11.08
N GLU A 110 18.21 -18.64 10.37
CA GLU A 110 19.45 -19.11 10.96
C GLU A 110 20.19 -17.99 11.71
N ILE A 111 20.23 -16.79 11.16
CA ILE A 111 20.82 -15.61 11.80
C ILE A 111 20.16 -15.29 13.15
N ILE A 112 18.83 -15.26 13.21
CA ILE A 112 18.13 -14.94 14.46
C ILE A 112 18.20 -16.06 15.49
N ASP A 113 18.45 -17.30 15.06
CA ASP A 113 18.66 -18.44 15.96
C ASP A 113 20.11 -18.45 16.51
N LEU A 114 21.12 -18.13 15.69
CA LEU A 114 22.53 -18.08 16.08
C LEU A 114 22.90 -16.80 16.87
N TYR A 115 22.27 -15.67 16.57
CA TYR A 115 22.57 -14.36 17.14
C TYR A 115 21.32 -13.73 17.75
N PRO A 116 20.84 -14.18 18.95
CA PRO A 116 19.57 -13.73 19.54
C PRO A 116 19.48 -12.22 19.79
N GLU A 117 20.61 -11.55 20.03
CA GLU A 117 20.69 -10.09 20.22
C GLU A 117 20.70 -9.30 18.90
N MET A 118 20.98 -9.93 17.77
CA MET A 118 21.00 -9.26 16.47
C MET A 118 19.58 -8.97 16.01
N LYS A 119 19.30 -7.73 15.71
CA LYS A 119 18.06 -7.30 15.08
C LYS A 119 18.17 -7.39 13.57
N VAL A 120 17.10 -7.81 12.91
CA VAL A 120 16.99 -7.83 11.45
C VAL A 120 15.70 -7.13 11.05
N THR A 121 15.84 -6.01 10.36
CA THR A 121 14.72 -5.33 9.70
C THR A 121 14.87 -5.52 8.20
N PHE A 122 13.84 -6.03 7.56
CA PHE A 122 13.89 -6.24 6.12
C PHE A 122 12.68 -5.67 5.39
N SER A 123 12.87 -5.32 4.12
CA SER A 123 11.79 -4.92 3.23
C SER A 123 11.62 -5.88 2.05
N GLY A 124 10.41 -5.89 1.52
CA GLY A 124 10.11 -6.49 0.23
C GLY A 124 9.14 -5.62 -0.53
N SER A 125 9.43 -5.35 -1.81
CA SER A 125 8.51 -4.64 -2.70
C SER A 125 7.32 -5.50 -3.09
N SER A 126 7.50 -6.81 -3.14
CA SER A 126 6.46 -7.76 -3.47
C SER A 126 5.87 -8.40 -2.23
N LEU A 127 4.58 -8.16 -1.98
CA LEU A 127 3.79 -8.87 -0.96
C LEU A 127 3.79 -10.38 -1.16
N LEU A 128 3.98 -10.82 -2.40
CA LEU A 128 3.85 -12.21 -2.80
C LEU A 128 4.92 -13.09 -2.16
N GLN A 129 6.17 -12.62 -2.12
CA GLN A 129 7.26 -13.39 -1.53
C GLN A 129 7.20 -13.47 -0.01
N ILE A 130 6.89 -12.35 0.65
CA ILE A 130 6.81 -12.31 2.11
C ILE A 130 5.67 -13.20 2.62
N LEU A 131 4.55 -13.25 1.88
CA LEU A 131 3.40 -14.10 2.19
C LEU A 131 3.68 -15.59 1.97
N ASN A 132 4.60 -15.92 1.06
CA ASN A 132 5.00 -17.30 0.76
C ASN A 132 6.22 -17.74 1.56
N ALA A 133 6.78 -16.87 2.42
CA ALA A 133 7.89 -17.24 3.29
C ALA A 133 7.51 -18.37 4.26
N ASP A 134 8.50 -19.17 4.60
CA ASP A 134 8.40 -20.35 5.45
C ASP A 134 7.52 -20.11 6.70
N ALA A 135 6.65 -21.05 7.02
CA ALA A 135 5.70 -20.96 8.13
C ALA A 135 6.38 -20.66 9.49
N ASP A 136 7.63 -21.09 9.65
CA ASP A 136 8.42 -20.84 10.86
C ASP A 136 8.87 -19.39 11.01
N LEU A 137 9.25 -18.73 9.91
CA LEU A 137 9.62 -17.31 9.94
C LEU A 137 8.39 -16.43 10.20
N SER A 138 7.24 -16.81 9.67
CA SER A 138 5.98 -16.05 9.78
C SER A 138 5.50 -15.89 11.24
N ARG A 139 5.85 -16.82 12.13
CA ARG A 139 5.51 -16.74 13.58
C ARG A 139 6.39 -15.78 14.36
N ARG A 140 7.60 -15.51 13.88
CA ARG A 140 8.62 -14.70 14.56
C ARG A 140 8.66 -13.26 14.09
N VAL A 141 8.27 -13.02 12.84
CA VAL A 141 8.31 -11.71 12.22
C VAL A 141 7.20 -10.80 12.72
N ARG A 142 7.56 -9.56 13.02
CA ARG A 142 6.59 -8.46 13.22
C ARG A 142 6.46 -7.71 11.90
N SER A 143 5.33 -7.88 11.26
CA SER A 143 5.07 -7.26 9.96
C SER A 143 4.36 -5.93 10.12
N GLN A 144 4.84 -4.93 9.39
CA GLN A 144 4.21 -3.62 9.25
C GLN A 144 3.93 -3.36 7.77
N ASP A 145 2.67 -3.12 7.45
CA ASP A 145 2.28 -2.72 6.11
C ASP A 145 2.42 -1.21 5.93
N LEU A 146 3.21 -0.80 4.96
CA LEU A 146 3.40 0.59 4.57
C LEU A 146 2.56 0.87 3.32
N ALA A 147 1.45 1.59 3.50
CA ALA A 147 0.62 2.08 2.40
C ALA A 147 1.28 3.26 1.67
N GLY A 148 0.70 3.71 0.56
CA GLY A 148 0.98 5.05 0.03
C GLY A 148 0.56 6.13 1.02
N LEU A 149 0.73 7.39 0.64
CA LEU A 149 0.31 8.50 1.50
C LEU A 149 -1.22 8.53 1.64
N SER A 150 -1.72 8.71 2.84
CA SER A 150 -3.10 9.14 3.05
C SER A 150 -3.24 10.63 2.66
N PHE A 151 -4.48 11.13 2.55
CA PHE A 151 -4.68 12.57 2.33
C PHE A 151 -4.06 13.40 3.46
N ARG A 152 -4.18 12.95 4.71
CA ARG A 152 -3.53 13.57 5.88
C ARG A 152 -2.00 13.62 5.73
N GLU A 153 -1.38 12.51 5.32
CA GLU A 153 0.08 12.48 5.11
C GLU A 153 0.49 13.35 3.92
N TYR A 154 -0.33 13.43 2.85
CA TYR A 154 -0.11 14.33 1.72
C TYR A 154 -0.10 15.80 2.16
N LEU A 155 -1.05 16.22 3.00
CA LEU A 155 -1.08 17.57 3.58
C LEU A 155 0.21 17.89 4.32
N ARG A 156 0.71 16.95 5.12
CA ARG A 156 1.99 17.10 5.82
C ARG A 156 3.18 17.14 4.87
N PHE A 157 3.22 16.25 3.87
CA PHE A 157 4.35 16.10 2.95
C PHE A 157 4.54 17.30 2.02
N TYR A 158 3.45 17.77 1.43
CA TYR A 158 3.52 18.78 0.36
C TYR A 158 3.12 20.18 0.81
N HIS A 159 2.41 20.29 1.94
CA HIS A 159 1.90 21.57 2.43
C HIS A 159 2.36 21.92 3.84
N GLY A 160 3.06 21.03 4.54
CA GLY A 160 3.54 21.27 5.91
C GLY A 160 2.42 21.35 6.95
N ILE A 161 1.23 20.84 6.64
CA ILE A 161 0.04 20.89 7.50
C ILE A 161 -0.02 19.62 8.35
N GLU A 162 0.19 19.75 9.63
CA GLU A 162 0.16 18.62 10.58
C GLU A 162 -1.21 18.49 11.24
N LEU A 163 -1.87 17.37 10.96
CA LEU A 163 -3.18 17.02 11.49
C LEU A 163 -3.14 15.60 12.07
N PRO A 164 -3.94 15.30 13.11
CA PRO A 164 -3.94 13.98 13.73
C PRO A 164 -4.63 12.92 12.85
N VAL A 165 -4.38 11.66 13.16
CA VAL A 165 -5.20 10.53 12.72
C VAL A 165 -6.49 10.53 13.52
N PHE A 166 -7.62 10.23 12.87
CA PHE A 166 -8.92 10.03 13.52
C PHE A 166 -9.40 8.60 13.30
N LYS A 167 -10.03 8.02 14.31
CA LYS A 167 -10.68 6.71 14.16
C LYS A 167 -12.00 6.87 13.38
N LEU A 168 -12.44 5.81 12.71
CA LEU A 168 -13.70 5.83 11.98
C LEU A 168 -14.88 6.22 12.89
N GLU A 169 -14.93 5.66 14.10
CA GLU A 169 -15.98 5.99 15.07
C GLU A 169 -15.98 7.48 15.47
N GLU A 170 -14.82 8.11 15.54
CA GLU A 170 -14.69 9.54 15.82
C GLU A 170 -15.21 10.38 14.66
N ILE A 171 -14.85 10.00 13.42
CA ILE A 171 -15.33 10.65 12.19
C ILE A 171 -16.85 10.57 12.10
N LEU A 172 -17.44 9.42 12.43
CA LEU A 172 -18.90 9.21 12.34
C LEU A 172 -19.68 9.88 13.48
N SER A 173 -19.10 9.99 14.68
CA SER A 173 -19.78 10.55 15.86
C SER A 173 -19.60 12.06 16.03
N ASN A 174 -18.51 12.63 15.56
CA ASN A 174 -18.20 14.05 15.77
C ASN A 174 -17.57 14.71 14.52
N PRO A 175 -18.21 14.58 13.34
CA PRO A 175 -17.65 15.06 12.08
C PRO A 175 -17.48 16.59 12.04
N ASP A 176 -18.40 17.36 12.66
CA ASP A 176 -18.36 18.83 12.66
C ASP A 176 -17.07 19.36 13.30
N ALA A 177 -16.69 18.83 14.47
CA ALA A 177 -15.48 19.26 15.17
C ALA A 177 -14.20 18.91 14.37
N ILE A 178 -14.20 17.75 13.71
CA ILE A 178 -13.07 17.34 12.86
C ILE A 178 -12.98 18.25 11.63
N CYS A 179 -14.10 18.51 10.95
CA CYS A 179 -14.14 19.40 9.80
C CYS A 179 -13.70 20.82 10.18
N THR A 180 -14.19 21.35 11.30
CA THR A 180 -13.78 22.68 11.80
C THR A 180 -12.26 22.71 12.00
N ARG A 181 -11.70 21.71 12.70
CA ARG A 181 -10.24 21.62 12.93
C ARG A 181 -9.42 21.56 11.64
N VAL A 182 -9.88 20.82 10.63
CA VAL A 182 -9.18 20.69 9.35
C VAL A 182 -9.32 22.01 8.56
N CYS A 183 -10.52 22.61 8.51
CA CYS A 183 -10.77 23.86 7.79
C CYS A 183 -10.08 25.07 8.42
N GLU A 184 -9.81 25.06 9.73
CA GLU A 184 -8.96 26.06 10.39
C GLU A 184 -7.49 25.98 9.92
N ALA A 185 -7.02 24.78 9.58
CA ALA A 185 -5.64 24.55 9.13
C ALA A 185 -5.44 24.75 7.61
N CYS A 186 -6.47 24.48 6.80
CA CYS A 186 -6.39 24.57 5.35
C CYS A 186 -7.79 24.61 4.70
N HIS A 187 -7.81 24.87 3.37
CA HIS A 187 -8.97 24.61 2.53
C HIS A 187 -8.88 23.19 1.97
N PRO A 188 -9.58 22.19 2.55
CA PRO A 188 -9.33 20.79 2.22
C PRO A 188 -9.74 20.42 0.79
N GLN A 189 -10.79 21.00 0.23
CA GLN A 189 -11.36 20.59 -1.06
C GLN A 189 -10.40 20.73 -2.24
N PRO A 190 -9.72 21.87 -2.49
CA PRO A 190 -8.75 21.98 -3.60
C PRO A 190 -7.52 21.08 -3.38
N LEU A 191 -7.09 20.90 -2.13
CA LEU A 191 -5.97 20.05 -1.79
C LEU A 191 -6.32 18.57 -1.97
N PHE A 192 -7.57 18.19 -1.69
CA PHE A 192 -8.08 16.85 -1.90
C PHE A 192 -8.16 16.50 -3.39
N GLU A 193 -8.65 17.43 -4.23
CA GLU A 193 -8.62 17.24 -5.68
C GLU A 193 -7.20 17.01 -6.20
N SER A 194 -6.25 17.81 -5.73
CA SER A 194 -4.83 17.64 -6.08
C SER A 194 -4.27 16.28 -5.61
N TYR A 195 -4.63 15.86 -4.40
CA TYR A 195 -4.25 14.54 -3.86
C TYR A 195 -4.81 13.39 -4.72
N LEU A 196 -6.08 13.45 -5.11
CA LEU A 196 -6.69 12.43 -5.95
C LEU A 196 -5.93 12.24 -7.26
N ARG A 197 -5.40 13.33 -7.84
CA ARG A 197 -4.61 13.30 -9.09
C ARG A 197 -3.18 12.83 -8.87
N ALA A 198 -2.47 13.34 -7.84
CA ALA A 198 -1.04 13.08 -7.67
C ALA A 198 -0.62 13.15 -6.19
N GLY A 199 -1.16 12.30 -5.32
CA GLY A 199 -0.88 12.38 -3.87
C GLY A 199 -0.55 11.05 -3.18
N TYR A 200 -0.87 9.91 -3.80
CA TYR A 200 -0.73 8.61 -3.15
C TYR A 200 0.74 8.16 -3.03
N TYR A 201 1.56 8.36 -4.06
CA TYR A 201 2.96 7.97 -4.03
C TYR A 201 3.87 9.14 -3.64
N PRO A 202 4.80 8.95 -2.68
CA PRO A 202 5.66 10.03 -2.15
C PRO A 202 6.77 10.48 -3.11
N PHE A 203 6.77 10.05 -4.35
CA PHE A 203 7.74 10.47 -5.38
C PHE A 203 7.20 11.53 -6.35
N TYR A 204 6.05 12.14 -6.06
CA TYR A 204 5.56 13.30 -6.78
C TYR A 204 6.48 14.51 -6.50
N ASP A 205 6.95 15.19 -7.54
CA ASP A 205 7.89 16.31 -7.45
C ASP A 205 7.36 17.61 -8.06
N GLY A 206 6.06 17.64 -8.39
CA GLY A 206 5.37 18.79 -8.99
C GLY A 206 5.06 18.63 -10.49
N ASP A 207 5.68 17.64 -11.17
CA ASP A 207 5.37 17.30 -12.55
C ASP A 207 4.43 16.09 -12.61
N VAL A 208 3.19 16.32 -13.05
CA VAL A 208 2.14 15.28 -13.11
C VAL A 208 2.40 14.27 -14.25
N GLU A 209 2.93 14.72 -15.38
CA GLU A 209 3.22 13.86 -16.54
C GLU A 209 4.36 12.87 -16.18
N ASP A 210 5.44 13.36 -15.59
CA ASP A 210 6.54 12.53 -15.13
C ASP A 210 6.07 11.58 -14.01
N TYR A 211 5.21 12.06 -13.10
CA TYR A 211 4.61 11.24 -12.04
C TYR A 211 3.81 10.06 -12.60
N TYR A 212 2.96 10.29 -13.60
CA TYR A 212 2.18 9.21 -14.23
C TYR A 212 3.07 8.23 -15.00
N SER A 213 4.09 8.73 -15.69
CA SER A 213 5.09 7.87 -16.34
C SER A 213 5.83 6.98 -15.34
N ARG A 214 6.17 7.50 -14.16
CA ARG A 214 6.78 6.70 -13.07
C ARG A 214 5.81 5.65 -12.51
N ILE A 215 4.52 5.97 -12.37
CA ILE A 215 3.49 4.99 -11.96
C ILE A 215 3.37 3.88 -13.00
N GLU A 216 3.30 4.22 -14.28
CA GLU A 216 3.26 3.22 -15.35
C GLU A 216 4.49 2.30 -15.30
N ASN A 217 5.68 2.84 -15.09
CA ASN A 217 6.90 2.05 -14.93
C ASN A 217 6.84 1.13 -13.70
N VAL A 218 6.28 1.58 -12.57
CA VAL A 218 6.06 0.76 -11.38
C VAL A 218 5.12 -0.39 -11.68
N VAL A 219 3.97 -0.11 -12.33
CA VAL A 219 2.99 -1.13 -12.72
C VAL A 219 3.58 -2.15 -13.70
N ASN A 220 4.30 -1.67 -14.73
CA ASN A 220 4.98 -2.53 -15.68
C ASN A 220 5.98 -3.45 -14.98
N PHE A 221 6.78 -2.94 -14.05
CA PHE A 221 7.73 -3.74 -13.27
C PHE A 221 7.01 -4.82 -12.44
N ILE A 222 5.93 -4.45 -11.75
CA ILE A 222 5.13 -5.40 -10.96
C ILE A 222 4.61 -6.54 -11.83
N ILE A 223 4.05 -6.23 -13.01
CA ILE A 223 3.47 -7.25 -13.90
C ILE A 223 4.56 -8.10 -14.55
N ASP A 224 5.60 -7.47 -15.11
CA ASP A 224 6.62 -8.16 -15.90
C ASP A 224 7.60 -8.95 -15.03
N GLN A 225 7.86 -8.53 -13.80
CA GLN A 225 8.86 -9.17 -12.94
C GLN A 225 8.21 -9.86 -11.74
N GLU A 226 7.51 -9.11 -10.87
CA GLU A 226 7.03 -9.65 -9.60
C GLU A 226 5.92 -10.69 -9.80
N MET A 227 4.96 -10.44 -10.69
CA MET A 227 3.87 -11.41 -10.95
C MET A 227 4.34 -12.65 -11.70
N THR A 228 5.32 -12.53 -12.58
CA THR A 228 5.91 -13.70 -13.26
C THR A 228 6.69 -14.56 -12.28
N GLU A 229 7.50 -13.94 -11.43
CA GLU A 229 8.35 -14.65 -10.47
C GLU A 229 7.52 -15.31 -9.35
N PHE A 230 6.49 -14.63 -8.82
CA PHE A 230 5.82 -15.03 -7.58
C PHE A 230 4.38 -15.50 -7.72
N CYS A 231 3.70 -15.14 -8.80
CA CYS A 231 2.34 -15.63 -9.07
C CYS A 231 2.29 -16.76 -10.10
N GLY A 232 3.45 -17.20 -10.64
CA GLY A 232 3.50 -18.19 -11.68
C GLY A 232 2.85 -17.71 -12.99
N VAL A 233 2.89 -16.42 -13.26
CA VAL A 233 2.42 -15.85 -14.51
C VAL A 233 3.40 -16.22 -15.62
N ASP A 234 2.88 -16.84 -16.68
CA ASP A 234 3.68 -17.09 -17.88
C ASP A 234 4.12 -15.72 -18.47
N PRO A 235 5.43 -15.50 -18.70
CA PRO A 235 5.93 -14.30 -19.36
C PRO A 235 5.20 -13.93 -20.66
N ALA A 236 4.73 -14.93 -21.42
CA ALA A 236 3.95 -14.72 -22.63
C ALA A 236 2.58 -14.06 -22.37
N ASN A 237 2.07 -14.14 -21.13
CA ASN A 237 0.78 -13.57 -20.75
C ASN A 237 0.88 -12.19 -20.09
N THR A 238 2.06 -11.63 -19.85
CA THR A 238 2.22 -10.31 -19.20
C THR A 238 1.50 -9.21 -19.97
N ARG A 239 1.53 -9.27 -21.32
CA ARG A 239 0.76 -8.35 -22.17
C ARG A 239 -0.76 -8.45 -21.93
N LYS A 240 -1.29 -9.66 -21.70
CA LYS A 240 -2.72 -9.88 -21.40
C LYS A 240 -3.08 -9.33 -20.01
N LEU A 241 -2.16 -9.42 -19.03
CA LEU A 241 -2.35 -8.81 -17.72
C LEU A 241 -2.40 -7.29 -17.80
N LYS A 242 -1.49 -6.66 -18.55
CA LYS A 242 -1.50 -5.22 -18.79
C LYS A 242 -2.81 -4.80 -19.46
N ALA A 243 -3.25 -5.51 -20.49
CA ALA A 243 -4.53 -5.27 -21.14
C ALA A 243 -5.73 -5.43 -20.18
N MET A 244 -5.66 -6.43 -19.28
CA MET A 244 -6.69 -6.61 -18.23
C MET A 244 -6.73 -5.43 -17.28
N LEU A 245 -5.58 -4.95 -16.80
CA LEU A 245 -5.51 -3.80 -15.89
C LEU A 245 -6.04 -2.53 -16.57
N MET A 246 -5.62 -2.24 -17.78
CA MET A 246 -6.12 -1.09 -18.56
C MET A 246 -7.64 -1.19 -18.80
N PHE A 247 -8.14 -2.36 -19.21
CA PHE A 247 -9.57 -2.60 -19.34
C PHE A 247 -10.32 -2.31 -18.03
N LEU A 248 -9.78 -2.75 -16.90
CA LEU A 248 -10.36 -2.48 -15.59
C LEU A 248 -10.29 -0.98 -15.27
N CYS A 249 -9.20 -0.27 -15.50
CA CYS A 249 -9.10 1.18 -15.29
C CYS A 249 -10.21 1.93 -16.03
N ASP A 250 -10.56 1.51 -17.24
CA ASP A 250 -11.59 2.18 -18.04
C ASP A 250 -13.04 1.77 -17.69
N ASN A 251 -13.22 0.68 -16.94
CA ASN A 251 -14.55 0.10 -16.67
C ASN A 251 -14.91 -0.06 -15.19
N VAL A 252 -14.08 0.45 -14.27
CA VAL A 252 -14.41 0.38 -12.83
C VAL A 252 -15.46 1.45 -12.44
N PRO A 253 -16.28 1.21 -11.41
CA PRO A 253 -16.39 -0.04 -10.67
C PRO A 253 -16.90 -1.20 -11.55
N TYR A 254 -16.10 -2.25 -11.66
CA TYR A 254 -16.42 -3.35 -12.57
C TYR A 254 -17.22 -4.44 -11.85
N GLU A 255 -18.49 -4.60 -12.25
CA GLU A 255 -19.29 -5.77 -11.90
C GLU A 255 -18.80 -6.99 -12.65
N VAL A 256 -18.26 -7.94 -11.90
CA VAL A 256 -17.40 -8.96 -12.48
C VAL A 256 -18.16 -9.97 -13.34
N ASN A 257 -17.83 -10.01 -14.62
CA ASN A 257 -18.18 -11.10 -15.51
C ASN A 257 -16.91 -11.83 -15.95
N ILE A 258 -16.51 -12.86 -15.19
CA ILE A 258 -15.31 -13.65 -15.46
C ILE A 258 -15.33 -14.30 -16.84
N ALA A 259 -16.50 -14.74 -17.34
CA ALA A 259 -16.58 -15.34 -18.66
C ALA A 259 -16.29 -14.34 -19.78
N LYS A 260 -16.82 -13.10 -19.66
CA LYS A 260 -16.55 -12.02 -20.61
C LYS A 260 -15.09 -11.61 -20.56
N LEU A 261 -14.51 -11.47 -19.36
CA LEU A 261 -13.10 -11.11 -19.19
C LEU A 261 -12.16 -12.21 -19.72
N ALA A 262 -12.48 -13.47 -19.44
CA ALA A 262 -11.74 -14.62 -19.97
C ALA A 262 -11.77 -14.69 -21.50
N SER A 263 -12.93 -14.45 -22.12
CA SER A 263 -13.07 -14.39 -23.58
C SER A 263 -12.28 -13.22 -24.18
N TYR A 264 -12.34 -12.02 -23.56
CA TYR A 264 -11.62 -10.84 -24.02
C TYR A 264 -10.10 -11.04 -24.00
N LEU A 265 -9.59 -11.73 -22.97
CA LEU A 265 -8.15 -11.99 -22.80
C LEU A 265 -7.68 -13.28 -23.46
N GLU A 266 -8.57 -14.05 -24.05
CA GLU A 266 -8.28 -15.41 -24.56
C GLU A 266 -7.58 -16.29 -23.51
N LEU A 267 -8.13 -16.31 -22.29
CA LEU A 267 -7.66 -17.07 -21.15
C LEU A 267 -8.81 -17.94 -20.58
N ASN A 268 -8.44 -18.99 -19.86
CA ASN A 268 -9.44 -19.73 -19.11
C ASN A 268 -9.87 -18.98 -17.83
N LYS A 269 -11.07 -19.28 -17.31
CA LYS A 269 -11.64 -18.60 -16.12
C LYS A 269 -10.78 -18.74 -14.86
N ALA A 270 -10.15 -19.89 -14.65
CA ALA A 270 -9.31 -20.15 -13.49
C ALA A 270 -8.04 -19.28 -13.53
N THR A 271 -7.43 -19.14 -14.71
CA THR A 271 -6.28 -18.25 -14.92
C THR A 271 -6.64 -16.80 -14.66
N VAL A 272 -7.79 -16.31 -15.14
CA VAL A 272 -8.25 -14.95 -14.86
C VAL A 272 -8.43 -14.72 -13.36
N LEU A 273 -9.06 -15.64 -12.63
CA LEU A 273 -9.22 -15.55 -11.18
C LEU A 273 -7.86 -15.55 -10.45
N SER A 274 -6.91 -16.38 -10.89
CA SER A 274 -5.55 -16.40 -10.35
C SER A 274 -4.84 -15.06 -10.56
N TYR A 275 -4.97 -14.48 -11.75
CA TYR A 275 -4.37 -13.18 -12.08
C TYR A 275 -5.00 -12.03 -11.29
N LEU A 276 -6.31 -12.01 -11.13
CA LEU A 276 -6.98 -11.04 -10.26
C LEU A 276 -6.49 -11.17 -8.81
N SER A 277 -6.38 -12.40 -8.29
CA SER A 277 -5.83 -12.65 -6.95
C SER A 277 -4.37 -12.16 -6.83
N GLY A 278 -3.54 -12.40 -7.85
CA GLY A 278 -2.17 -11.89 -7.91
C GLY A 278 -2.12 -10.36 -7.90
N MET A 279 -2.94 -9.70 -8.73
CA MET A 279 -3.03 -8.23 -8.79
C MET A 279 -3.51 -7.62 -7.47
N LYS A 280 -4.46 -8.27 -6.76
CA LYS A 280 -4.85 -7.85 -5.41
C LYS A 280 -3.67 -7.88 -4.45
N LYS A 281 -2.91 -8.99 -4.42
CA LYS A 281 -1.73 -9.13 -3.56
C LYS A 281 -0.62 -8.13 -3.90
N ALA A 282 -0.50 -7.79 -5.18
CA ALA A 282 0.46 -6.78 -5.68
C ALA A 282 0.00 -5.33 -5.44
N GLU A 283 -1.13 -5.12 -4.79
CA GLU A 283 -1.73 -3.80 -4.56
C GLU A 283 -2.00 -3.01 -5.87
N LEU A 284 -2.44 -3.71 -6.92
CA LEU A 284 -2.94 -3.10 -8.15
C LEU A 284 -4.47 -3.02 -8.18
N LEU A 285 -5.15 -3.91 -7.46
CA LEU A 285 -6.61 -4.00 -7.40
C LEU A 285 -7.13 -4.20 -5.98
N HIS A 286 -8.35 -3.73 -5.72
CA HIS A 286 -9.21 -4.19 -4.64
C HIS A 286 -10.27 -5.12 -5.20
N LEU A 287 -10.46 -6.29 -4.58
CA LEU A 287 -11.50 -7.25 -4.91
C LEU A 287 -12.49 -7.29 -3.77
N LEU A 288 -13.73 -6.89 -4.00
CA LEU A 288 -14.79 -6.87 -3.02
C LEU A 288 -15.73 -8.04 -3.21
N TYR A 289 -16.18 -8.59 -2.09
CA TYR A 289 -17.11 -9.71 -2.00
C TYR A 289 -18.28 -9.30 -1.13
N SER A 290 -19.46 -9.86 -1.32
CA SER A 290 -20.59 -9.64 -0.44
C SER A 290 -20.54 -10.57 0.78
N SER A 291 -21.07 -10.10 1.92
CA SER A 291 -21.04 -10.75 3.25
C SER A 291 -21.60 -12.19 3.33
N ASN A 292 -22.36 -12.63 2.34
CA ASN A 292 -23.02 -13.93 2.34
C ASN A 292 -22.17 -15.07 1.75
N VAL A 293 -20.87 -14.88 1.57
CA VAL A 293 -20.04 -15.83 0.85
C VAL A 293 -18.99 -16.42 1.76
N SER A 294 -19.10 -17.70 2.07
CA SER A 294 -18.05 -18.51 2.72
C SER A 294 -16.74 -18.40 1.92
N VAL A 295 -15.65 -17.99 2.58
CA VAL A 295 -14.31 -17.82 1.98
C VAL A 295 -13.72 -19.19 1.61
N THR A 296 -14.29 -19.85 0.64
CA THR A 296 -13.71 -21.02 0.01
C THR A 296 -12.99 -20.64 -1.28
N LYS A 297 -11.82 -21.20 -1.43
CA LYS A 297 -10.81 -21.03 -2.48
C LYS A 297 -11.31 -20.42 -3.82
N MET A 298 -10.68 -19.33 -4.24
CA MET A 298 -10.78 -18.71 -5.56
C MET A 298 -12.22 -18.34 -6.00
N GLN A 299 -12.93 -17.63 -5.13
CA GLN A 299 -14.25 -17.12 -5.48
C GLN A 299 -14.16 -15.94 -6.44
N LYS A 300 -15.16 -15.85 -7.32
CA LYS A 300 -15.39 -14.69 -8.16
C LYS A 300 -15.69 -13.47 -7.27
N PRO A 301 -14.95 -12.37 -7.35
CA PRO A 301 -15.33 -11.14 -6.68
C PRO A 301 -16.63 -10.58 -7.26
N ASP A 302 -17.40 -9.87 -6.44
CA ASP A 302 -18.62 -9.19 -6.90
C ASP A 302 -18.28 -7.87 -7.60
N LYS A 303 -17.36 -7.08 -7.03
CA LYS A 303 -16.88 -5.81 -7.61
C LYS A 303 -15.34 -5.74 -7.59
N ILE A 304 -14.79 -5.07 -8.57
CA ILE A 304 -13.35 -4.77 -8.67
C ILE A 304 -13.16 -3.28 -8.73
N TYR A 305 -12.18 -2.78 -7.96
CA TYR A 305 -11.66 -1.41 -8.04
C TYR A 305 -10.17 -1.45 -8.33
N VAL A 306 -9.66 -0.42 -8.98
CA VAL A 306 -8.21 -0.17 -9.04
C VAL A 306 -7.74 0.22 -7.64
N HIS A 307 -6.50 -0.11 -7.30
CA HIS A 307 -6.02 0.01 -5.92
C HIS A 307 -6.05 1.44 -5.38
N ASN A 308 -5.69 2.43 -6.19
CA ASN A 308 -5.73 3.84 -5.79
C ASN A 308 -6.02 4.76 -6.98
N PRO A 309 -6.51 5.99 -6.73
CA PRO A 309 -6.85 6.94 -7.78
C PRO A 309 -5.71 7.27 -8.75
N ASN A 310 -4.46 7.32 -8.26
CA ASN A 310 -3.33 7.71 -9.10
C ASN A 310 -3.01 6.67 -10.18
N ILE A 311 -3.27 5.38 -9.93
CA ILE A 311 -3.21 4.35 -10.99
C ILE A 311 -4.32 4.57 -12.03
N LEU A 312 -5.52 4.96 -11.59
CA LEU A 312 -6.61 5.31 -12.53
C LEU A 312 -6.24 6.46 -13.45
N TYR A 313 -5.66 7.53 -12.89
CA TYR A 313 -5.23 8.68 -13.68
C TYR A 313 -4.05 8.37 -14.60
N ALA A 314 -3.12 7.52 -14.16
CA ALA A 314 -1.95 7.16 -14.96
C ALA A 314 -2.25 6.20 -16.12
N LEU A 315 -3.23 5.29 -15.96
CA LEU A 315 -3.48 4.20 -16.91
C LEU A 315 -4.85 4.28 -17.60
N GLY A 316 -5.82 4.97 -17.01
CA GLY A 316 -7.18 5.09 -17.55
C GLY A 316 -7.25 6.06 -18.73
N SER A 317 -8.05 5.71 -19.73
CA SER A 317 -8.29 6.57 -20.90
C SER A 317 -9.42 7.58 -20.69
N ARG A 318 -10.21 7.43 -19.62
CA ARG A 318 -11.40 8.23 -19.32
C ARG A 318 -11.45 8.65 -17.85
N GLU A 319 -11.60 9.94 -17.60
CA GLU A 319 -11.87 10.42 -16.25
C GLU A 319 -13.34 10.16 -15.87
N ASN A 320 -13.55 9.29 -14.89
CA ASN A 320 -14.83 9.08 -14.24
C ASN A 320 -14.69 9.45 -12.76
N ILE A 321 -15.13 10.65 -12.41
CA ILE A 321 -14.99 11.18 -11.06
C ILE A 321 -15.72 10.31 -10.01
N GLY A 322 -16.84 9.67 -10.35
CA GLY A 322 -17.54 8.75 -9.47
C GLY A 322 -16.65 7.55 -9.08
N THR A 323 -16.01 6.98 -10.10
CA THR A 323 -15.04 5.89 -9.91
C THR A 323 -13.82 6.31 -9.06
N VAL A 324 -13.30 7.51 -9.30
CA VAL A 324 -12.17 8.06 -8.52
C VAL A 324 -12.54 8.17 -7.05
N ARG A 325 -13.75 8.66 -6.73
CA ARG A 325 -14.29 8.80 -5.37
C ARG A 325 -14.39 7.46 -4.65
N GLU A 326 -15.03 6.47 -5.29
CA GLU A 326 -15.16 5.12 -4.73
C GLU A 326 -13.79 4.44 -4.56
N CYS A 327 -12.90 4.57 -5.55
CA CYS A 327 -11.54 4.05 -5.51
C CYS A 327 -10.74 4.65 -4.34
N PHE A 328 -10.81 5.96 -4.13
CA PHE A 328 -10.21 6.63 -2.99
C PHE A 328 -10.75 6.09 -1.68
N PHE A 329 -12.08 6.05 -1.52
CA PHE A 329 -12.71 5.57 -0.29
C PHE A 329 -12.26 4.16 0.06
N VAL A 330 -12.34 3.21 -0.88
CA VAL A 330 -11.89 1.82 -0.67
C VAL A 330 -10.42 1.76 -0.29
N ASN A 331 -9.57 2.53 -0.99
CA ASN A 331 -8.13 2.55 -0.70
C ASN A 331 -7.82 3.00 0.73
N GLN A 332 -8.49 4.07 1.21
CA GLN A 332 -8.21 4.61 2.54
C GLN A 332 -8.79 3.73 3.65
N ILE A 333 -10.04 3.30 3.51
CA ILE A 333 -10.75 2.57 4.56
C ILE A 333 -10.19 1.16 4.80
N THR A 334 -9.68 0.48 3.76
CA THR A 334 -9.12 -0.88 3.87
C THR A 334 -7.83 -0.96 4.68
N LYS A 335 -7.25 0.16 5.09
CA LYS A 335 -6.03 0.15 5.93
C LYS A 335 -6.31 -0.17 7.41
N GLY A 336 -7.54 -0.03 7.87
CA GLY A 336 -7.93 -0.33 9.25
C GLY A 336 -9.21 -1.14 9.37
N HIS A 337 -9.98 -1.30 8.28
CA HIS A 337 -11.32 -1.86 8.30
C HIS A 337 -11.52 -2.90 7.21
N THR A 338 -12.43 -3.84 7.45
CA THR A 338 -12.91 -4.76 6.42
C THR A 338 -13.94 -4.07 5.55
N VAL A 339 -13.86 -4.27 4.23
CA VAL A 339 -14.76 -3.67 3.26
C VAL A 339 -15.38 -4.77 2.40
N GLU A 340 -16.69 -4.81 2.40
CA GLU A 340 -17.50 -5.73 1.60
C GLU A 340 -18.35 -4.96 0.60
N TYR A 341 -18.79 -5.63 -0.46
CA TYR A 341 -19.72 -5.05 -1.42
C TYR A 341 -21.13 -4.99 -0.83
N GLY A 342 -21.74 -3.80 -0.79
CA GLY A 342 -23.04 -3.55 -0.17
C GLY A 342 -24.24 -4.13 -0.92
N LYS A 343 -24.07 -4.53 -2.19
CA LYS A 343 -25.13 -5.09 -3.08
C LYS A 343 -26.36 -4.19 -3.21
N THR A 344 -27.38 -4.48 -2.37
CA THR A 344 -28.68 -3.79 -2.36
C THR A 344 -28.76 -2.69 -1.32
N SER A 345 -27.74 -2.59 -0.45
CA SER A 345 -27.73 -1.73 0.73
C SER A 345 -26.53 -0.80 0.72
N GLY A 346 -26.43 0.04 -0.31
CA GLY A 346 -25.31 0.97 -0.45
C GLY A 346 -24.14 0.43 -1.29
N ASP A 347 -23.09 1.26 -1.45
CA ASP A 347 -21.89 0.88 -2.20
C ASP A 347 -21.03 -0.10 -1.41
N PHE A 348 -20.88 0.13 -0.10
CA PHE A 348 -19.97 -0.61 0.79
C PHE A 348 -20.62 -0.96 2.12
N LEU A 349 -20.21 -2.11 2.67
CA LEU A 349 -20.47 -2.52 4.04
C LEU A 349 -19.11 -2.60 4.78
N ILE A 350 -18.95 -1.78 5.81
CA ILE A 350 -17.72 -1.67 6.58
C ILE A 350 -17.87 -2.44 7.90
N ASP A 351 -16.91 -3.32 8.20
CA ASP A 351 -16.86 -4.17 9.38
C ASP A 351 -18.17 -4.95 9.65
N GLY A 352 -18.86 -5.32 8.55
CA GLY A 352 -20.13 -6.04 8.61
C GLY A 352 -21.29 -5.26 9.23
N ARG A 353 -21.15 -3.94 9.47
CA ARG A 353 -22.10 -3.13 10.26
C ARG A 353 -22.46 -1.79 9.61
N ILE A 354 -21.48 -1.03 9.17
CA ILE A 354 -21.69 0.35 8.70
C ILE A 354 -21.92 0.35 7.20
N THR A 355 -23.10 0.79 6.77
CA THR A 355 -23.43 0.94 5.35
C THR A 355 -22.98 2.30 4.83
N VAL A 356 -22.28 2.32 3.71
CA VAL A 356 -21.75 3.55 3.12
C VAL A 356 -22.14 3.65 1.65
N GLU A 357 -22.58 4.85 1.27
CA GLU A 357 -22.67 5.34 -0.10
C GLU A 357 -21.57 6.37 -0.37
N VAL A 358 -21.02 6.37 -1.56
CA VAL A 358 -20.00 7.34 -1.98
C VAL A 358 -20.47 8.10 -3.23
N GLY A 359 -20.27 9.42 -3.25
CA GLY A 359 -20.67 10.19 -4.42
C GLY A 359 -20.24 11.65 -4.40
N GLY A 360 -20.86 12.47 -5.23
CA GLY A 360 -20.72 13.93 -5.23
C GLY A 360 -21.67 14.61 -4.23
N LYS A 361 -21.61 15.92 -4.14
CA LYS A 361 -22.44 16.73 -3.22
C LYS A 361 -23.95 16.47 -3.36
N ASP A 362 -24.42 16.10 -4.55
CA ASP A 362 -25.83 15.86 -4.82
C ASP A 362 -26.30 14.43 -4.55
N LYS A 363 -25.38 13.53 -4.11
CA LYS A 363 -25.73 12.15 -3.75
C LYS A 363 -26.79 12.16 -2.66
N SER A 364 -27.96 11.57 -2.93
CA SER A 364 -29.05 11.50 -1.95
C SER A 364 -28.79 10.44 -0.88
N PHE A 365 -29.45 10.59 0.28
CA PHE A 365 -29.45 9.63 1.37
C PHE A 365 -30.59 8.60 1.24
N GLU A 366 -31.48 8.75 0.26
CA GLU A 366 -32.73 8.00 0.13
C GLU A 366 -32.52 6.48 0.06
N GLN A 367 -31.48 6.02 -0.65
CA GLN A 367 -31.25 4.58 -0.85
C GLN A 367 -30.88 3.85 0.45
N ILE A 368 -30.34 4.55 1.44
CA ILE A 368 -29.87 3.97 2.70
C ILE A 368 -30.56 4.58 3.93
N ALA A 369 -31.63 5.37 3.73
CA ALA A 369 -32.31 6.12 4.81
C ALA A 369 -32.88 5.20 5.91
N ASP A 370 -33.41 4.04 5.53
CA ASP A 370 -34.01 3.07 6.45
C ASP A 370 -33.00 2.08 7.06
N ILE A 371 -31.69 2.22 6.69
CA ILE A 371 -30.64 1.31 7.19
C ILE A 371 -30.01 1.94 8.44
N PRO A 372 -30.01 1.24 9.59
CA PRO A 372 -29.24 1.65 10.75
C PRO A 372 -27.74 1.79 10.41
N ASP A 373 -27.05 2.68 11.09
CA ASP A 373 -25.60 2.91 10.90
C ASP A 373 -25.20 3.14 9.44
N SER A 374 -25.99 3.93 8.71
CA SER A 374 -25.75 4.30 7.31
C SER A 374 -25.24 5.71 7.17
N TYR A 375 -24.30 5.95 6.23
CA TYR A 375 -23.66 7.24 5.97
C TYR A 375 -23.42 7.45 4.48
N VAL A 376 -23.43 8.72 4.04
CA VAL A 376 -22.97 9.11 2.71
C VAL A 376 -21.64 9.83 2.85
N PHE A 377 -20.60 9.37 2.16
CA PHE A 377 -19.37 10.14 1.99
C PHE A 377 -19.42 10.87 0.66
N ALA A 378 -19.56 12.19 0.73
CA ALA A 378 -19.76 13.03 -0.45
C ALA A 378 -18.56 13.96 -0.69
N ASP A 379 -18.15 14.02 -1.95
CA ASP A 379 -17.15 14.98 -2.43
C ASP A 379 -17.79 16.37 -2.60
N GLU A 380 -16.94 17.38 -2.81
CA GLU A 380 -17.35 18.78 -2.98
C GLU A 380 -18.10 19.35 -1.76
N MET A 381 -17.73 18.89 -0.57
CA MET A 381 -18.24 19.35 0.73
C MET A 381 -17.10 19.63 1.69
N GLU A 382 -17.22 20.72 2.48
CA GLU A 382 -16.27 21.01 3.57
C GLU A 382 -16.83 20.64 4.94
N PHE A 383 -18.14 20.70 5.12
CA PHE A 383 -18.82 20.40 6.37
C PHE A 383 -19.91 19.33 6.21
N PRO A 384 -20.19 18.54 7.23
CA PRO A 384 -21.21 17.51 7.18
C PRO A 384 -22.62 18.11 7.18
N VAL A 385 -23.59 17.34 6.67
CA VAL A 385 -25.01 17.64 6.76
C VAL A 385 -25.74 16.37 7.23
N GLY A 386 -26.06 16.29 8.49
CA GLY A 386 -26.62 15.10 9.10
C GLY A 386 -25.66 13.90 8.98
N LYS A 387 -26.11 12.81 8.33
CA LYS A 387 -25.27 11.62 8.07
C LYS A 387 -24.50 11.68 6.73
N LYS A 388 -24.46 12.82 6.07
CA LYS A 388 -23.67 13.07 4.86
C LYS A 388 -22.39 13.80 5.25
N LEU A 389 -21.27 13.13 5.03
CA LEU A 389 -19.94 13.53 5.49
C LEU A 389 -19.04 13.89 4.32
N PRO A 390 -18.11 14.84 4.44
CA PRO A 390 -17.11 15.09 3.42
C PRO A 390 -16.26 13.84 3.11
N LEU A 391 -16.09 13.52 1.84
CA LEU A 391 -15.35 12.34 1.39
C LEU A 391 -13.88 12.36 1.84
N TRP A 392 -13.26 13.54 1.85
CA TRP A 392 -11.86 13.69 2.26
C TRP A 392 -11.57 13.26 3.70
N LEU A 393 -12.60 13.18 4.59
CA LEU A 393 -12.45 12.67 5.96
C LEU A 393 -11.91 11.24 5.99
N ALA A 394 -12.26 10.40 5.00
CA ALA A 394 -11.71 9.04 4.91
C ALA A 394 -10.18 9.03 4.76
N GLY A 395 -9.58 10.11 4.29
CA GLY A 395 -8.12 10.27 4.16
C GLY A 395 -7.40 10.61 5.47
N PHE A 396 -8.09 10.60 6.62
CA PHE A 396 -7.53 10.86 7.95
C PHE A 396 -7.47 9.60 8.84
N LEU A 397 -7.80 8.43 8.30
CA LEU A 397 -7.84 7.17 9.05
C LEU A 397 -6.45 6.60 9.39
N TYR A 398 -5.37 7.07 8.72
CA TYR A 398 -3.98 6.67 8.99
C TYR A 398 -2.98 7.76 8.65
#